data_79d5f416637a97ef9dfddd27ef2fa572
#
_entry.id   79d5f416637a97ef9dfddd27ef2fa572
#
_cell.length_a   1.000
_cell.length_b   1.000
_cell.length_c   1.000
_cell.angle_alpha   90.00
_cell.angle_beta   90.00
_cell.angle_gamma   90.00
#
_symmetry.space_group_name_H-M   'P 1'
#
loop_
_entity.id
_entity.type
_entity.pdbx_description
1 polymer ?
#
loop_
_entity_poly.entity_id
_entity_poly.type
_entity_poly.pdbx_seq_one_letter_code
_entity_poly.pdbx_strand_id
1 'polypeptide(L)'
;MANVGYVNKEVAKMYGIPYSELTPEQKKILHEDSVRRAKLIKEREEAVLKNNLKAFEDEAKMEKVLASIYASCQKEILASVTETIAKVKKAGGDWSYANQSALTRSRGLFEQIGEQIKALGQKEQITFRQGLSNIYTDQFLRQVYDLGQSITVKANFNRLNPALIQKTLDYPWSGAMFSDRLWQDKERLGRNLRVGLTQSMILGEGIPQITDRINKGIDTARYNAERVARTETKRVTYCAHDDVYKDTGVEELKYRCANGGDSRTCQYCRADNGKIGRASCRERV
;
A
#
# COMPACT_ATOMS: atom_id res chain seq x y z
N MET A 1 -24.30 21.19 3.36
CA MET A 1 -25.32 21.07 4.44
C MET A 1 -26.04 19.76 4.18
N ALA A 2 -25.94 18.79 5.12
CA ALA A 2 -26.76 17.58 5.04
C ALA A 2 -28.24 18.01 5.08
N ASN A 3 -29.07 17.46 4.17
CA ASN A 3 -30.46 17.84 4.06
C ASN A 3 -31.20 17.29 5.30
N VAL A 4 -31.39 18.13 6.33
CA VAL A 4 -32.04 17.78 7.61
C VAL A 4 -33.42 17.17 7.38
N GLY A 5 -34.12 17.60 6.33
CA GLY A 5 -35.43 17.05 5.96
C GLY A 5 -35.39 15.58 5.50
N TYR A 6 -34.27 15.11 4.93
CA TYR A 6 -34.11 13.71 4.55
C TYR A 6 -33.87 12.82 5.78
N VAL A 7 -33.07 13.29 6.72
CA VAL A 7 -32.77 12.56 7.97
C VAL A 7 -34.06 12.41 8.82
N ASN A 8 -34.89 13.42 8.87
CA ASN A 8 -36.17 13.36 9.60
C ASN A 8 -37.11 12.31 9.06
N LYS A 9 -37.18 12.12 7.73
CA LYS A 9 -38.04 11.10 7.09
C LYS A 9 -37.48 9.68 7.34
N GLU A 10 -36.19 9.49 7.30
CA GLU A 10 -35.59 8.18 7.59
C GLU A 10 -35.74 7.79 9.07
N VAL A 11 -35.56 8.74 10.00
CA VAL A 11 -35.74 8.48 11.42
C VAL A 11 -37.21 8.14 11.74
N ALA A 12 -38.18 8.86 11.17
CA ALA A 12 -39.58 8.53 11.32
C ALA A 12 -39.94 7.12 10.79
N LYS A 13 -39.32 6.71 9.67
CA LYS A 13 -39.46 5.37 9.10
C LYS A 13 -38.85 4.27 10.00
N MET A 14 -37.74 4.53 10.70
CA MET A 14 -37.18 3.60 11.68
C MET A 14 -38.08 3.33 12.87
N TYR A 15 -38.88 4.30 13.31
CA TYR A 15 -39.81 4.16 14.43
C TYR A 15 -41.23 3.70 13.99
N GLY A 16 -41.45 3.47 12.68
CA GLY A 16 -42.72 2.96 12.14
C GLY A 16 -43.89 3.94 12.23
N ILE A 17 -43.64 5.21 12.53
CA ILE A 17 -44.69 6.24 12.69
C ILE A 17 -44.56 7.24 11.53
N PRO A 18 -45.61 7.48 10.75
CA PRO A 18 -45.59 8.51 9.71
C PRO A 18 -45.31 9.90 10.31
N TYR A 19 -44.43 10.65 9.68
CA TYR A 19 -44.04 11.99 10.16
C TYR A 19 -45.22 12.95 10.30
N SER A 20 -46.27 12.75 9.50
CA SER A 20 -47.53 13.53 9.55
C SER A 20 -48.29 13.36 10.88
N GLU A 21 -48.18 12.20 11.51
CA GLU A 21 -48.92 11.82 12.71
C GLU A 21 -48.24 12.18 14.01
N LEU A 22 -47.00 12.70 13.93
CA LEU A 22 -46.22 13.11 15.08
C LEU A 22 -46.72 14.44 15.68
N THR A 23 -46.76 14.51 17.00
CA THR A 23 -47.05 15.76 17.72
C THR A 23 -45.93 16.81 17.51
N PRO A 24 -46.20 18.10 17.71
CA PRO A 24 -45.20 19.14 17.60
C PRO A 24 -43.96 18.89 18.48
N GLU A 25 -44.15 18.33 19.66
CA GLU A 25 -43.09 18.00 20.62
C GLU A 25 -42.23 16.82 20.13
N GLN A 26 -42.88 15.77 19.59
CA GLN A 26 -42.18 14.65 18.97
C GLN A 26 -41.39 15.09 17.72
N LYS A 27 -41.92 15.99 16.91
CA LYS A 27 -41.23 16.58 15.75
C LYS A 27 -39.98 17.36 16.19
N LYS A 28 -40.04 18.09 17.32
CA LYS A 28 -38.93 18.83 17.88
C LYS A 28 -37.83 17.87 18.34
N ILE A 29 -38.14 16.81 19.10
CA ILE A 29 -37.20 15.80 19.56
C ILE A 29 -36.52 15.10 18.37
N LEU A 30 -37.29 14.71 17.33
CA LEU A 30 -36.75 14.10 16.12
C LEU A 30 -35.83 15.06 15.35
N HIS A 31 -36.16 16.35 15.33
CA HIS A 31 -35.29 17.35 14.69
C HIS A 31 -33.96 17.49 15.43
N GLU A 32 -34.00 17.61 16.74
CA GLU A 32 -32.79 17.69 17.59
C GLU A 32 -31.91 16.43 17.45
N ASP A 33 -32.51 15.24 17.47
CA ASP A 33 -31.80 13.98 17.28
C ASP A 33 -31.21 13.87 15.87
N SER A 34 -31.93 14.30 14.83
CA SER A 34 -31.44 14.31 13.45
C SER A 34 -30.27 15.27 13.25
N VAL A 35 -30.29 16.44 13.89
CA VAL A 35 -29.17 17.40 13.88
C VAL A 35 -27.94 16.80 14.57
N ARG A 36 -28.13 16.17 15.73
CA ARG A 36 -27.08 15.48 16.47
C ARG A 36 -26.46 14.36 15.63
N ARG A 37 -27.28 13.52 15.00
CA ARG A 37 -26.81 12.42 14.11
C ARG A 37 -26.07 12.96 12.90
N ALA A 38 -26.55 14.02 12.27
CA ALA A 38 -25.89 14.64 11.13
C ALA A 38 -24.50 15.17 11.51
N LYS A 39 -24.37 15.74 12.71
CA LYS A 39 -23.08 16.19 13.25
C LYS A 39 -22.14 15.02 13.47
N LEU A 40 -22.58 13.95 14.12
CA LEU A 40 -21.79 12.74 14.36
C LEU A 40 -21.34 12.09 13.04
N ILE A 41 -22.22 12.03 12.02
CA ILE A 41 -21.85 11.51 10.69
C ILE A 41 -20.72 12.35 10.07
N LYS A 42 -20.80 13.67 10.15
CA LYS A 42 -19.78 14.57 9.61
C LYS A 42 -18.45 14.40 10.33
N GLU A 43 -18.47 14.34 11.66
CA GLU A 43 -17.26 14.11 12.47
C GLU A 43 -16.59 12.78 12.12
N ARG A 44 -17.38 11.72 11.88
CA ARG A 44 -16.86 10.42 11.42
C ARG A 44 -16.26 10.48 10.02
N GLU A 45 -16.90 11.17 9.10
CA GLU A 45 -16.36 11.34 7.74
C GLU A 45 -15.01 12.07 7.77
N GLU A 46 -14.88 13.09 8.61
CA GLU A 46 -13.63 13.82 8.82
C GLU A 46 -12.56 12.92 9.47
N ALA A 47 -12.92 12.10 10.46
CA ALA A 47 -12.02 11.16 11.10
C ALA A 47 -11.50 10.09 10.14
N VAL A 48 -12.39 9.47 9.34
CA VAL A 48 -12.01 8.49 8.31
C VAL A 48 -11.06 9.10 7.27
N LEU A 49 -11.35 10.33 6.83
CA LEU A 49 -10.47 11.05 5.90
C LEU A 49 -9.09 11.28 6.50
N LYS A 50 -9.03 11.75 7.75
CA LYS A 50 -7.78 11.97 8.48
C LYS A 50 -6.97 10.69 8.65
N ASN A 51 -7.63 9.57 8.95
CA ASN A 51 -6.98 8.26 9.09
C ASN A 51 -6.39 7.78 7.75
N ASN A 52 -7.14 7.94 6.65
CA ASN A 52 -6.64 7.61 5.32
C ASN A 52 -5.43 8.49 4.94
N LEU A 53 -5.46 9.79 5.23
CA LEU A 53 -4.32 10.68 4.99
C LEU A 53 -3.09 10.23 5.78
N LYS A 54 -3.28 9.79 7.02
CA LYS A 54 -2.18 9.25 7.84
C LYS A 54 -1.58 7.98 7.24
N ALA A 55 -2.39 7.08 6.70
CA ALA A 55 -1.89 5.89 6.01
C ALA A 55 -1.02 6.26 4.79
N PHE A 56 -1.41 7.29 4.03
CA PHE A 56 -0.60 7.80 2.91
C PHE A 56 0.71 8.46 3.37
N GLU A 57 0.72 9.16 4.50
CA GLU A 57 1.96 9.70 5.07
C GLU A 57 2.94 8.59 5.46
N ASP A 58 2.46 7.49 6.03
CA ASP A 58 3.29 6.36 6.43
C ASP A 58 3.74 5.54 5.22
N GLU A 59 2.92 5.43 4.17
CA GLU A 59 3.32 4.93 2.85
C GLU A 59 4.47 5.76 2.27
N ALA A 60 4.35 7.08 2.27
CA ALA A 60 5.39 7.98 1.76
C ALA A 60 6.73 7.86 2.53
N LYS A 61 6.67 7.58 3.84
CA LYS A 61 7.89 7.26 4.62
C LYS A 61 8.51 5.95 4.17
N MET A 62 7.70 4.91 3.95
CA MET A 62 8.17 3.63 3.42
C MET A 62 8.79 3.79 2.02
N GLU A 63 8.16 4.56 1.13
CA GLU A 63 8.71 4.87 -0.21
C GLU A 63 10.08 5.58 -0.12
N LYS A 64 10.29 6.50 0.82
CA LYS A 64 11.60 7.13 1.04
C LYS A 64 12.68 6.13 1.46
N VAL A 65 12.34 5.18 2.34
CA VAL A 65 13.26 4.12 2.72
C VAL A 65 13.57 3.22 1.52
N LEU A 66 12.57 2.84 0.74
CA LEU A 66 12.76 2.09 -0.51
C LEU A 66 13.69 2.82 -1.47
N ALA A 67 13.46 4.09 -1.73
CA ALA A 67 14.34 4.89 -2.59
C ALA A 67 15.79 4.88 -2.11
N SER A 68 16.03 4.97 -0.81
CA SER A 68 17.36 4.92 -0.21
C SER A 68 18.06 3.57 -0.42
N ILE A 69 17.37 2.44 -0.17
CA ILE A 69 17.97 1.11 -0.33
C ILE A 69 18.25 0.78 -1.80
N TYR A 70 17.39 1.25 -2.74
CA TYR A 70 17.62 1.12 -4.18
C TYR A 70 18.80 1.96 -4.64
N ALA A 71 18.93 3.20 -4.18
CA ALA A 71 20.08 4.05 -4.48
C ALA A 71 21.40 3.47 -3.95
N SER A 72 21.38 2.87 -2.75
CA SER A 72 22.57 2.16 -2.22
C SER A 72 22.95 0.98 -3.11
N CYS A 73 22.01 0.12 -3.46
CA CYS A 73 22.26 -1.02 -4.32
C CYS A 73 22.77 -0.60 -5.71
N GLN A 74 22.19 0.44 -6.31
CA GLN A 74 22.65 1.03 -7.56
C GLN A 74 24.12 1.44 -7.50
N LYS A 75 24.50 2.16 -6.44
CA LYS A 75 25.86 2.61 -6.21
C LYS A 75 26.83 1.43 -6.04
N GLU A 76 26.44 0.41 -5.31
CA GLU A 76 27.22 -0.81 -5.09
C GLU A 76 27.45 -1.58 -6.41
N ILE A 77 26.40 -1.75 -7.24
CA ILE A 77 26.49 -2.40 -8.54
C ILE A 77 27.42 -1.61 -9.48
N LEU A 78 27.23 -0.29 -9.58
CA LEU A 78 28.07 0.57 -10.40
C LEU A 78 29.55 0.52 -9.98
N ALA A 79 29.84 0.49 -8.68
CA ALA A 79 31.20 0.35 -8.15
C ALA A 79 31.82 -0.99 -8.58
N SER A 80 31.07 -2.10 -8.42
CA SER A 80 31.53 -3.44 -8.81
C SER A 80 31.84 -3.55 -10.32
N VAL A 81 31.00 -2.97 -11.14
CA VAL A 81 31.19 -2.94 -12.60
C VAL A 81 32.42 -2.09 -12.97
N THR A 82 32.53 -0.89 -12.41
CA THR A 82 33.63 0.02 -12.68
C THR A 82 34.98 -0.57 -12.25
N GLU A 83 35.03 -1.17 -11.07
CA GLU A 83 36.21 -1.85 -10.56
C GLU A 83 36.63 -3.04 -11.46
N THR A 84 35.65 -3.83 -11.91
CA THR A 84 35.92 -4.95 -12.80
C THR A 84 36.47 -4.49 -14.15
N ILE A 85 35.89 -3.43 -14.75
CA ILE A 85 36.41 -2.83 -15.97
C ILE A 85 37.82 -2.29 -15.80
N ALA A 86 38.11 -1.62 -14.66
CA ALA A 86 39.43 -1.11 -14.36
C ALA A 86 40.47 -2.24 -14.24
N LYS A 87 40.12 -3.35 -13.56
CA LYS A 87 40.97 -4.54 -13.46
C LYS A 87 41.28 -5.18 -14.82
N VAL A 88 40.28 -5.24 -15.71
CA VAL A 88 40.45 -5.76 -17.08
C VAL A 88 41.42 -4.86 -17.87
N LYS A 89 41.22 -3.56 -17.84
CA LYS A 89 42.11 -2.59 -18.54
C LYS A 89 43.55 -2.64 -18.01
N LYS A 90 43.75 -2.69 -16.69
CA LYS A 90 45.07 -2.77 -16.07
C LYS A 90 45.80 -4.06 -16.45
N ALA A 91 45.09 -5.14 -16.73
CA ALA A 91 45.68 -6.41 -17.21
C ALA A 91 45.96 -6.42 -18.74
N GLY A 92 45.87 -5.27 -19.42
CA GLY A 92 46.05 -5.16 -20.87
C GLY A 92 44.94 -5.80 -21.70
N GLY A 93 43.78 -6.11 -21.07
CA GLY A 93 42.64 -6.70 -21.73
C GLY A 93 41.60 -5.65 -22.16
N ASP A 94 40.80 -6.00 -23.14
CA ASP A 94 39.60 -5.25 -23.49
C ASP A 94 38.40 -5.85 -22.76
N TRP A 95 37.41 -5.01 -22.42
CA TRP A 95 36.14 -5.41 -21.81
C TRP A 95 35.26 -6.21 -22.78
N SER A 96 35.71 -6.42 -24.03
CA SER A 96 34.96 -7.17 -25.01
C SER A 96 35.02 -8.70 -24.77
N TYR A 97 34.02 -9.43 -25.25
CA TYR A 97 33.84 -10.88 -25.08
C TYR A 97 34.93 -11.73 -25.77
N ALA A 98 35.92 -11.11 -26.40
CA ALA A 98 36.90 -11.79 -27.26
C ALA A 98 37.89 -12.70 -26.51
N ASN A 99 37.90 -12.71 -25.18
CA ASN A 99 38.88 -13.49 -24.38
C ASN A 99 38.22 -14.37 -23.32
N GLN A 100 38.64 -15.64 -23.23
CA GLN A 100 38.19 -16.61 -22.21
C GLN A 100 38.39 -16.13 -20.77
N SER A 101 39.41 -15.29 -20.50
CA SER A 101 39.64 -14.63 -19.21
C SER A 101 38.59 -13.56 -18.91
N ALA A 102 37.98 -12.93 -19.90
CA ALA A 102 36.85 -11.99 -19.74
C ALA A 102 35.59 -12.71 -19.31
N LEU A 103 35.32 -13.90 -19.82
CA LEU A 103 34.20 -14.76 -19.41
C LEU A 103 34.28 -15.17 -17.93
N THR A 104 35.45 -15.54 -17.44
CA THR A 104 35.63 -15.93 -16.03
C THR A 104 35.43 -14.74 -15.10
N ARG A 105 35.95 -13.57 -15.49
CA ARG A 105 35.79 -12.33 -14.71
C ARG A 105 34.37 -11.80 -14.72
N SER A 106 33.67 -11.93 -15.84
CA SER A 106 32.25 -11.56 -15.94
C SER A 106 31.36 -12.48 -15.11
N ARG A 107 31.70 -13.77 -14.97
CA ARG A 107 30.98 -14.68 -14.07
C ARG A 107 31.05 -14.20 -12.62
N GLY A 108 32.23 -13.87 -12.11
CA GLY A 108 32.41 -13.33 -10.76
C GLY A 108 31.65 -12.00 -10.53
N LEU A 109 31.64 -11.12 -11.55
CA LEU A 109 30.85 -9.89 -11.49
C LEU A 109 29.34 -10.18 -11.40
N PHE A 110 28.82 -11.12 -12.21
CA PHE A 110 27.41 -11.47 -12.18
C PHE A 110 26.99 -12.16 -10.88
N GLU A 111 27.87 -12.95 -10.27
CA GLU A 111 27.64 -13.53 -8.94
C GLU A 111 27.58 -12.43 -7.89
N GLN A 112 28.50 -11.46 -7.91
CA GLN A 112 28.50 -10.32 -7.01
C GLN A 112 27.26 -9.45 -7.15
N ILE A 113 26.83 -9.13 -8.37
CA ILE A 113 25.59 -8.41 -8.65
C ILE A 113 24.39 -9.21 -8.13
N GLY A 114 24.40 -10.53 -8.30
CA GLY A 114 23.35 -11.41 -7.78
C GLY A 114 23.20 -11.31 -6.26
N GLU A 115 24.31 -11.32 -5.52
CA GLU A 115 24.29 -11.15 -4.06
C GLU A 115 23.84 -9.74 -3.63
N GLN A 116 24.23 -8.70 -4.36
CA GLN A 116 23.76 -7.32 -4.10
C GLN A 116 22.24 -7.20 -4.31
N ILE A 117 21.70 -7.80 -5.36
CA ILE A 117 20.24 -7.83 -5.62
C ILE A 117 19.50 -8.64 -4.56
N LYS A 118 20.08 -9.76 -4.12
CA LYS A 118 19.52 -10.56 -3.03
C LYS A 118 19.47 -9.78 -1.71
N ALA A 119 20.55 -9.08 -1.37
CA ALA A 119 20.60 -8.20 -0.20
C ALA A 119 19.57 -7.04 -0.30
N LEU A 120 19.40 -6.46 -1.49
CA LEU A 120 18.33 -5.50 -1.77
C LEU A 120 16.95 -6.10 -1.46
N GLY A 121 16.64 -7.28 -1.98
CA GLY A 121 15.37 -7.98 -1.76
C GLY A 121 15.09 -8.25 -0.28
N GLN A 122 16.10 -8.64 0.49
CA GLN A 122 15.97 -8.83 1.94
C GLN A 122 15.67 -7.52 2.68
N LYS A 123 16.40 -6.43 2.39
CA LYS A 123 16.14 -5.11 2.97
C LYS A 123 14.75 -4.61 2.61
N GLU A 124 14.36 -4.79 1.38
CA GLU A 124 13.03 -4.43 0.88
C GLU A 124 11.92 -5.19 1.61
N GLN A 125 12.03 -6.51 1.75
CA GLN A 125 11.06 -7.34 2.46
C GLN A 125 10.92 -6.92 3.94
N ILE A 126 12.02 -6.62 4.61
CA ILE A 126 12.01 -6.10 5.99
C ILE A 126 11.29 -4.76 6.04
N THR A 127 11.58 -3.84 5.13
CA THR A 127 10.96 -2.52 5.04
C THR A 127 9.44 -2.63 4.86
N PHE A 128 8.99 -3.52 3.96
CA PHE A 128 7.56 -3.77 3.75
C PHE A 128 6.89 -4.36 4.99
N ARG A 129 7.46 -5.39 5.60
CA ARG A 129 6.88 -6.02 6.80
C ARG A 129 6.73 -5.01 7.94
N GLN A 130 7.77 -4.23 8.20
CA GLN A 130 7.74 -3.21 9.26
C GLN A 130 6.75 -2.08 8.93
N GLY A 131 6.82 -1.53 7.73
CA GLY A 131 5.95 -0.44 7.28
C GLY A 131 4.48 -0.84 7.31
N LEU A 132 4.12 -1.97 6.72
CA LEU A 132 2.74 -2.46 6.67
C LEU A 132 2.21 -2.86 8.06
N SER A 133 3.05 -3.45 8.92
CA SER A 133 2.67 -3.75 10.31
C SER A 133 2.37 -2.47 11.10
N ASN A 134 3.19 -1.43 10.93
CA ASN A 134 2.96 -0.14 11.58
C ASN A 134 1.68 0.53 11.08
N ILE A 135 1.44 0.50 9.77
CA ILE A 135 0.21 1.05 9.16
C ILE A 135 -1.02 0.30 9.70
N TYR A 136 -1.00 -1.04 9.71
CA TYR A 136 -2.11 -1.82 10.27
C TYR A 136 -2.40 -1.42 11.72
N THR A 137 -1.36 -1.39 12.56
CA THR A 137 -1.46 -1.06 13.98
C THR A 137 -2.04 0.35 14.20
N ASP A 138 -1.51 1.34 13.50
CA ASP A 138 -1.96 2.73 13.63
C ASP A 138 -3.42 2.87 13.15
N GLN A 139 -3.77 2.27 12.02
CA GLN A 139 -5.12 2.33 11.46
C GLN A 139 -6.14 1.58 12.33
N PHE A 140 -5.77 0.43 12.88
CA PHE A 140 -6.60 -0.33 13.83
C PHE A 140 -6.90 0.52 15.08
N LEU A 141 -5.87 1.08 15.72
CA LEU A 141 -6.04 1.88 16.94
C LEU A 141 -6.85 3.16 16.70
N ARG A 142 -6.65 3.83 15.57
CA ARG A 142 -7.44 5.02 15.20
C ARG A 142 -8.90 4.67 14.98
N GLN A 143 -9.16 3.60 14.27
CA GLN A 143 -10.54 3.13 14.03
C GLN A 143 -11.25 2.74 15.32
N VAL A 144 -10.53 2.08 16.24
CA VAL A 144 -11.03 1.76 17.58
C VAL A 144 -11.39 3.04 18.35
N TYR A 145 -10.48 4.02 18.35
CA TYR A 145 -10.70 5.30 19.03
C TYR A 145 -11.92 6.04 18.45
N ASP A 146 -12.01 6.18 17.12
CA ASP A 146 -13.08 6.90 16.45
C ASP A 146 -14.45 6.23 16.65
N LEU A 147 -14.50 4.89 16.67
CA LEU A 147 -15.73 4.17 16.99
C LEU A 147 -16.13 4.35 18.46
N GLY A 148 -15.17 4.30 19.38
CA GLY A 148 -15.41 4.51 20.80
C GLY A 148 -15.97 5.88 21.14
N GLN A 149 -15.65 6.91 20.35
CA GLN A 149 -16.23 8.26 20.48
C GLN A 149 -17.68 8.35 19.95
N SER A 150 -18.04 7.48 19.02
CA SER A 150 -19.30 7.60 18.26
C SER A 150 -20.41 6.67 18.73
N ILE A 151 -20.08 5.58 19.41
CA ILE A 151 -21.00 4.53 19.81
C ILE A 151 -20.69 4.14 21.25
N THR A 152 -21.73 4.01 22.10
CA THR A 152 -21.57 3.38 23.42
C THR A 152 -21.37 1.88 23.21
N VAL A 153 -20.15 1.50 22.81
CA VAL A 153 -19.80 0.11 22.56
C VAL A 153 -19.30 -0.48 23.87
N LYS A 154 -19.97 -1.51 24.37
CA LYS A 154 -19.36 -2.46 25.30
C LYS A 154 -18.36 -3.35 24.53
N ALA A 155 -17.37 -2.73 23.89
CA ALA A 155 -16.34 -3.47 23.21
C ALA A 155 -15.28 -3.83 24.25
N ASN A 156 -15.12 -5.11 24.51
CA ASN A 156 -13.86 -5.64 24.99
C ASN A 156 -12.87 -5.43 23.83
N PHE A 157 -12.24 -4.25 23.79
CA PHE A 157 -11.16 -3.99 22.87
C PHE A 157 -10.02 -4.94 23.22
N ASN A 158 -10.09 -6.15 22.66
CA ASN A 158 -9.01 -7.11 22.74
C ASN A 158 -7.74 -6.42 22.25
N ARG A 159 -6.67 -6.62 23.01
CA ARG A 159 -5.34 -6.14 22.63
C ARG A 159 -5.10 -6.52 21.17
N LEU A 160 -4.59 -5.56 20.41
CA LEU A 160 -4.11 -5.80 19.04
C LEU A 160 -3.33 -7.13 19.03
N ASN A 161 -3.84 -8.11 18.32
CA ASN A 161 -3.24 -9.44 18.29
C ASN A 161 -2.14 -9.47 17.21
N PRO A 162 -0.85 -9.64 17.57
CA PRO A 162 0.23 -9.73 16.59
C PRO A 162 0.02 -10.83 15.54
N ALA A 163 -0.65 -11.93 15.92
CA ALA A 163 -0.96 -13.01 14.98
C ALA A 163 -1.95 -12.57 13.89
N LEU A 164 -2.84 -11.62 14.18
CA LEU A 164 -3.77 -11.09 13.20
C LEU A 164 -3.05 -10.23 12.17
N ILE A 165 -2.09 -9.41 12.62
CA ILE A 165 -1.22 -8.63 11.73
C ILE A 165 -0.47 -9.59 10.80
N GLN A 166 0.19 -10.60 11.36
CA GLN A 166 0.97 -11.58 10.60
C GLN A 166 0.08 -12.30 9.57
N LYS A 167 -1.10 -12.77 9.97
CA LYS A 167 -2.08 -13.39 9.09
C LYS A 167 -2.50 -12.46 7.95
N THR A 168 -2.67 -11.17 8.22
CA THR A 168 -3.02 -10.17 7.21
C THR A 168 -1.87 -9.97 6.23
N LEU A 169 -0.63 -9.86 6.70
CA LEU A 169 0.54 -9.66 5.86
C LEU A 169 0.85 -10.89 4.98
N ASP A 170 0.64 -12.09 5.49
CA ASP A 170 0.94 -13.34 4.77
C ASP A 170 -0.25 -13.88 3.95
N TYR A 171 -1.32 -13.09 3.80
CA TYR A 171 -2.49 -13.49 3.01
C TYR A 171 -2.30 -13.20 1.51
N PRO A 172 -2.35 -14.24 0.64
CA PRO A 172 -2.16 -14.10 -0.81
C PRO A 172 -3.44 -13.63 -1.51
N TRP A 173 -3.92 -12.44 -1.19
CA TRP A 173 -5.24 -11.91 -1.58
C TRP A 173 -5.49 -11.80 -3.10
N SER A 174 -4.44 -11.75 -3.92
CA SER A 174 -4.53 -11.69 -5.38
C SER A 174 -3.69 -12.78 -6.06
N GLY A 175 -3.71 -13.98 -5.47
CA GLY A 175 -3.02 -15.15 -6.02
C GLY A 175 -1.54 -15.27 -5.65
N ALA A 176 -0.94 -14.24 -5.04
CA ALA A 176 0.44 -14.26 -4.55
C ALA A 176 0.61 -13.34 -3.34
N MET A 177 1.51 -13.66 -2.44
CA MET A 177 1.91 -12.75 -1.36
C MET A 177 2.69 -11.56 -1.93
N PHE A 178 2.70 -10.45 -1.21
CA PHE A 178 3.52 -9.29 -1.61
C PHE A 178 5.01 -9.67 -1.70
N SER A 179 5.50 -10.51 -0.80
CA SER A 179 6.87 -11.02 -0.79
C SER A 179 7.23 -11.74 -2.09
N ASP A 180 6.34 -12.56 -2.63
CA ASP A 180 6.57 -13.31 -3.87
C ASP A 180 6.74 -12.34 -5.06
N ARG A 181 5.94 -11.29 -5.09
CA ARG A 181 6.04 -10.22 -6.11
C ARG A 181 7.35 -9.47 -6.02
N LEU A 182 7.80 -9.16 -4.80
CA LEU A 182 9.09 -8.50 -4.58
C LEU A 182 10.24 -9.38 -5.07
N TRP A 183 10.23 -10.69 -4.77
CA TRP A 183 11.26 -11.62 -5.23
C TRP A 183 11.24 -11.82 -6.73
N GLN A 184 10.08 -11.96 -7.36
CA GLN A 184 9.95 -12.02 -8.82
C GLN A 184 10.53 -10.78 -9.52
N ASP A 185 10.32 -9.60 -8.95
CA ASP A 185 10.92 -8.37 -9.48
C ASP A 185 12.44 -8.34 -9.32
N LYS A 186 13.00 -8.89 -8.21
CA LYS A 186 14.46 -9.02 -8.02
C LYS A 186 15.07 -10.02 -9.01
N GLU A 187 14.42 -11.14 -9.26
CA GLU A 187 14.85 -12.09 -10.29
C GLU A 187 14.84 -11.47 -11.69
N ARG A 188 13.79 -10.69 -11.99
CA ARG A 188 13.68 -9.95 -13.26
C ARG A 188 14.79 -8.93 -13.39
N LEU A 189 15.06 -8.15 -12.32
CA LEU A 189 16.16 -7.20 -12.29
C LEU A 189 17.50 -7.90 -12.55
N GLY A 190 17.77 -9.00 -11.86
CA GLY A 190 19.01 -9.77 -12.04
C GLY A 190 19.19 -10.29 -13.46
N ARG A 191 18.12 -10.86 -14.07
CA ARG A 191 18.15 -11.29 -15.47
C ARG A 191 18.40 -10.12 -16.42
N ASN A 192 17.70 -9.00 -16.25
CA ASN A 192 17.81 -7.83 -17.11
C ASN A 192 19.22 -7.21 -17.06
N LEU A 193 19.79 -7.09 -15.86
CA LEU A 193 21.15 -6.58 -15.69
C LEU A 193 22.19 -7.52 -16.31
N ARG A 194 22.05 -8.82 -16.12
CA ARG A 194 22.94 -9.81 -16.76
C ARG A 194 22.88 -9.70 -18.29
N VAL A 195 21.70 -9.68 -18.88
CA VAL A 195 21.52 -9.53 -20.34
C VAL A 195 22.08 -8.19 -20.83
N GLY A 196 21.75 -7.09 -20.16
CA GLY A 196 22.21 -5.76 -20.55
C GLY A 196 23.73 -5.61 -20.47
N LEU A 197 24.35 -6.09 -19.40
CA LEU A 197 25.81 -6.06 -19.24
C LEU A 197 26.51 -6.98 -20.27
N THR A 198 25.94 -8.15 -20.55
CA THR A 198 26.46 -9.05 -21.61
C THR A 198 26.41 -8.36 -22.97
N GLN A 199 25.33 -7.68 -23.28
CA GLN A 199 25.22 -6.90 -24.53
C GLN A 199 26.25 -5.77 -24.57
N SER A 200 26.45 -5.04 -23.48
CA SER A 200 27.47 -4.00 -23.38
C SER A 200 28.88 -4.55 -23.62
N MET A 201 29.16 -5.75 -23.15
CA MET A 201 30.45 -6.43 -23.39
C MET A 201 30.62 -6.83 -24.88
N ILE A 202 29.54 -7.36 -25.48
CA ILE A 202 29.59 -7.75 -26.91
C ILE A 202 29.79 -6.53 -27.82
N LEU A 203 29.14 -5.42 -27.48
CA LEU A 203 29.18 -4.18 -28.24
C LEU A 203 30.41 -3.30 -27.93
N GLY A 204 31.21 -3.65 -26.91
CA GLY A 204 32.34 -2.83 -26.46
C GLY A 204 31.90 -1.49 -25.90
N GLU A 205 30.70 -1.42 -25.29
CA GLU A 205 30.16 -0.18 -24.73
C GLU A 205 31.01 0.35 -23.57
N GLY A 206 31.11 1.66 -23.47
CA GLY A 206 31.85 2.34 -22.40
C GLY A 206 31.03 2.44 -21.10
N ILE A 207 31.68 2.91 -20.03
CA ILE A 207 31.07 3.10 -18.70
C ILE A 207 29.78 3.93 -18.76
N PRO A 208 29.65 5.01 -19.53
CA PRO A 208 28.40 5.80 -19.57
C PRO A 208 27.18 4.98 -20.02
N GLN A 209 27.30 4.17 -21.08
CA GLN A 209 26.21 3.34 -21.61
C GLN A 209 25.85 2.23 -20.64
N ILE A 210 26.85 1.61 -20.01
CA ILE A 210 26.66 0.59 -18.96
C ILE A 210 25.93 1.19 -17.75
N THR A 211 26.34 2.38 -17.32
CA THR A 211 25.69 3.12 -16.23
C THR A 211 24.23 3.38 -16.52
N ASP A 212 23.92 3.86 -17.73
CA ASP A 212 22.52 4.12 -18.16
C ASP A 212 21.65 2.86 -18.13
N ARG A 213 22.17 1.71 -18.57
CA ARG A 213 21.46 0.43 -18.50
C ARG A 213 21.17 -0.01 -17.07
N ILE A 214 22.15 0.15 -16.17
CA ILE A 214 22.00 -0.19 -14.74
C ILE A 214 20.94 0.72 -14.12
N ASN A 215 21.02 2.02 -14.36
CA ASN A 215 20.09 3.00 -13.83
C ASN A 215 18.65 2.69 -14.25
N LYS A 216 18.41 2.45 -15.55
CA LYS A 216 17.08 2.07 -16.07
C LYS A 216 16.53 0.79 -15.41
N GLY A 217 17.38 -0.22 -15.22
CA GLY A 217 16.99 -1.46 -14.55
C GLY A 217 16.57 -1.23 -13.11
N ILE A 218 17.37 -0.50 -12.34
CA ILE A 218 17.12 -0.19 -10.93
C ILE A 218 15.89 0.70 -10.76
N ASP A 219 15.73 1.74 -11.59
CA ASP A 219 14.58 2.66 -11.53
C ASP A 219 13.27 1.92 -11.83
N THR A 220 13.28 0.99 -12.80
CA THR A 220 12.11 0.16 -13.10
C THR A 220 11.74 -0.73 -11.91
N ALA A 221 12.73 -1.37 -11.27
CA ALA A 221 12.50 -2.21 -10.10
C ALA A 221 12.00 -1.41 -8.90
N ARG A 222 12.54 -0.20 -8.68
CA ARG A 222 12.08 0.73 -7.63
C ARG A 222 10.62 1.15 -7.86
N TYR A 223 10.27 1.55 -9.08
CA TYR A 223 8.89 1.91 -9.42
C TYR A 223 7.89 0.77 -9.15
N ASN A 224 8.27 -0.47 -9.49
CA ASN A 224 7.45 -1.65 -9.19
C ASN A 224 7.26 -1.85 -7.69
N ALA A 225 8.32 -1.68 -6.89
CA ALA A 225 8.25 -1.77 -5.43
C ALA A 225 7.31 -0.70 -4.85
N GLU A 226 7.42 0.55 -5.28
CA GLU A 226 6.54 1.65 -4.87
C GLU A 226 5.07 1.36 -5.22
N ARG A 227 4.81 0.76 -6.40
CA ARG A 227 3.46 0.34 -6.79
C ARG A 227 2.90 -0.77 -5.88
N VAL A 228 3.73 -1.74 -5.49
CA VAL A 228 3.35 -2.76 -4.51
C VAL A 228 3.07 -2.10 -3.16
N ALA A 229 3.92 -1.16 -2.71
CA ALA A 229 3.72 -0.44 -1.46
C ALA A 229 2.36 0.25 -1.39
N ARG A 230 1.97 1.01 -2.42
CA ARG A 230 0.66 1.68 -2.49
C ARG A 230 -0.50 0.70 -2.43
N THR A 231 -0.40 -0.41 -3.14
CA THR A 231 -1.46 -1.42 -3.18
C THR A 231 -1.61 -2.11 -1.83
N GLU A 232 -0.50 -2.53 -1.23
CA GLU A 232 -0.49 -3.22 0.05
C GLU A 232 -0.88 -2.30 1.22
N THR A 233 -0.48 -1.02 1.19
CA THR A 233 -0.93 -0.01 2.17
C THR A 233 -2.45 0.10 2.20
N LYS A 234 -3.08 0.24 1.04
CA LYS A 234 -4.55 0.29 0.96
C LYS A 234 -5.18 -0.99 1.50
N ARG A 235 -4.69 -2.15 1.07
CA ARG A 235 -5.19 -3.44 1.51
C ARG A 235 -5.11 -3.59 3.04
N VAL A 236 -3.95 -3.31 3.61
CA VAL A 236 -3.70 -3.44 5.05
C VAL A 236 -4.56 -2.46 5.85
N THR A 237 -4.74 -1.23 5.37
CA THR A 237 -5.67 -0.25 5.96
C THR A 237 -7.10 -0.79 5.99
N TYR A 238 -7.60 -1.33 4.87
CA TYR A 238 -8.94 -1.91 4.84
C TYR A 238 -9.08 -3.14 5.76
N CYS A 239 -8.07 -3.99 5.82
CA CYS A 239 -8.08 -5.14 6.73
C CYS A 239 -8.13 -4.70 8.20
N ALA A 240 -7.36 -3.68 8.57
CA ALA A 240 -7.37 -3.13 9.92
C ALA A 240 -8.75 -2.57 10.31
N HIS A 241 -9.41 -1.84 9.41
CA HIS A 241 -10.76 -1.34 9.64
C HIS A 241 -11.80 -2.47 9.71
N ASP A 242 -11.73 -3.45 8.81
CA ASP A 242 -12.62 -4.61 8.76
C ASP A 242 -12.55 -5.45 10.04
N ASP A 243 -11.33 -5.65 10.55
CA ASP A 243 -11.12 -6.39 11.79
C ASP A 243 -11.70 -5.63 13.00
N VAL A 244 -11.59 -4.30 13.06
CA VAL A 244 -12.25 -3.47 14.09
C VAL A 244 -13.78 -3.55 13.98
N TYR A 245 -14.35 -3.49 12.78
CA TYR A 245 -15.80 -3.62 12.59
C TYR A 245 -16.31 -4.97 13.07
N LYS A 246 -15.60 -6.06 12.81
CA LYS A 246 -15.94 -7.39 13.30
C LYS A 246 -15.88 -7.47 14.83
N ASP A 247 -14.83 -6.94 15.42
CA ASP A 247 -14.64 -6.97 16.89
C ASP A 247 -15.69 -6.12 17.62
N THR A 248 -16.21 -5.08 16.96
CA THR A 248 -17.22 -4.17 17.51
C THR A 248 -18.66 -4.56 17.15
N GLY A 249 -18.86 -5.63 16.38
CA GLY A 249 -20.19 -6.11 15.98
C GLY A 249 -20.90 -5.18 14.97
N VAL A 250 -20.15 -4.39 14.22
CA VAL A 250 -20.72 -3.57 13.12
C VAL A 250 -21.02 -4.48 11.93
N GLU A 251 -22.31 -4.68 11.65
CA GLU A 251 -22.76 -5.59 10.60
C GLU A 251 -22.91 -4.91 9.24
N GLU A 252 -23.26 -3.62 9.23
CA GLU A 252 -23.56 -2.86 8.01
C GLU A 252 -22.74 -1.58 7.92
N LEU A 253 -22.27 -1.28 6.72
CA LEU A 253 -21.56 -0.05 6.38
C LEU A 253 -22.23 0.64 5.21
N LYS A 254 -22.29 1.97 5.26
CA LYS A 254 -22.71 2.79 4.12
C LYS A 254 -21.49 3.17 3.28
N TYR A 255 -21.49 2.75 2.01
CA TYR A 255 -20.42 3.12 1.09
C TYR A 255 -20.51 4.60 0.72
N ARG A 256 -19.39 5.30 0.79
CA ARG A 256 -19.27 6.69 0.33
C ARG A 256 -18.04 6.87 -0.55
N CYS A 257 -18.26 7.48 -1.70
CA CYS A 257 -17.15 7.92 -2.56
C CYS A 257 -16.44 9.10 -1.94
N ALA A 258 -15.11 9.11 -2.03
CA ALA A 258 -14.33 10.33 -1.79
C ALA A 258 -14.85 11.44 -2.71
N ASN A 259 -14.89 12.68 -2.20
CA ASN A 259 -15.36 13.86 -2.93
C ASN A 259 -16.81 13.75 -3.47
N GLY A 260 -17.67 12.96 -2.83
CA GLY A 260 -19.08 12.89 -3.20
C GLY A 260 -19.38 12.26 -4.57
N GLY A 261 -18.39 11.59 -5.19
CA GLY A 261 -18.56 10.97 -6.50
C GLY A 261 -18.36 11.95 -7.67
N ASP A 262 -17.32 12.79 -7.61
CA ASP A 262 -16.96 13.75 -8.66
C ASP A 262 -16.62 13.07 -10.01
N SER A 263 -16.22 13.87 -11.02
CA SER A 263 -15.92 13.39 -12.39
C SER A 263 -14.75 12.38 -12.43
N ARG A 264 -13.87 12.35 -11.44
CA ARG A 264 -12.74 11.41 -11.31
C ARG A 264 -13.15 10.07 -10.72
N THR A 265 -14.36 9.97 -10.16
CA THR A 265 -14.87 8.73 -9.59
C THR A 265 -15.34 7.80 -10.70
N CYS A 266 -14.86 6.53 -10.69
CA CYS A 266 -15.27 5.55 -11.68
C CYS A 266 -16.80 5.28 -11.59
N GLN A 267 -17.38 4.80 -12.70
CA GLN A 267 -18.82 4.54 -12.79
C GLN A 267 -19.34 3.55 -11.73
N TYR A 268 -18.57 2.53 -11.38
CA TYR A 268 -18.94 1.53 -10.36
C TYR A 268 -18.98 2.13 -8.97
N CYS A 269 -17.93 2.86 -8.57
CA CYS A 269 -17.89 3.53 -7.28
C CYS A 269 -19.02 4.58 -7.15
N ARG A 270 -19.36 5.28 -8.24
CA ARG A 270 -20.45 6.25 -8.26
C ARG A 270 -21.81 5.56 -8.12
N ALA A 271 -22.01 4.42 -8.77
CA ALA A 271 -23.22 3.62 -8.68
C ALA A 271 -23.44 3.01 -7.28
N ASP A 272 -22.36 2.77 -6.54
CA ASP A 272 -22.42 2.23 -5.18
C ASP A 272 -22.49 3.31 -4.09
N ASN A 273 -22.30 4.58 -4.45
CA ASN A 273 -22.33 5.68 -3.50
C ASN A 273 -23.67 5.78 -2.77
N GLY A 274 -23.64 5.71 -1.45
CA GLY A 274 -24.83 5.74 -0.60
C GLY A 274 -25.47 4.39 -0.34
N LYS A 275 -25.04 3.30 -1.01
CA LYS A 275 -25.56 1.95 -0.72
C LYS A 275 -25.11 1.46 0.64
N ILE A 276 -25.94 0.68 1.28
CA ILE A 276 -25.66 -0.03 2.53
C ILE A 276 -25.33 -1.48 2.16
N GLY A 277 -24.28 -2.00 2.74
CA GLY A 277 -23.85 -3.39 2.56
C GLY A 277 -23.20 -3.94 3.82
N ARG A 278 -22.96 -5.25 3.85
CA ARG A 278 -22.28 -5.91 4.98
C ARG A 278 -20.88 -5.36 5.18
N ALA A 279 -20.47 -5.24 6.45
CA ALA A 279 -19.16 -4.74 6.83
C ALA A 279 -18.00 -5.65 6.35
N SER A 280 -18.26 -6.93 6.07
CA SER A 280 -17.24 -7.87 5.60
C SER A 280 -17.04 -7.73 4.08
N CYS A 281 -16.00 -7.02 3.67
CA CYS A 281 -15.65 -6.77 2.27
C CYS A 281 -14.62 -7.76 1.69
N ARG A 282 -14.42 -8.93 2.29
CA ARG A 282 -13.43 -9.92 1.81
C ARG A 282 -13.76 -10.58 0.47
N GLU A 283 -14.97 -10.38 -0.07
CA GLU A 283 -15.42 -11.07 -1.29
C GLU A 283 -15.48 -10.19 -2.56
N ARG A 284 -15.04 -8.94 -2.50
CA ARG A 284 -15.05 -8.05 -3.67
C ARG A 284 -13.69 -7.41 -3.91
N VAL A 285 -12.72 -8.23 -4.25
CA VAL A 285 -11.53 -7.75 -4.95
C VAL A 285 -11.22 -8.69 -6.11
#